data_579c6fb87316d1a41ba8d3d0f4892485
#
_entry.id   579c6fb87316d1a41ba8d3d0f4892485
#
_cell.length_a   1.000
_cell.length_b   1.000
_cell.length_c   1.000
_cell.angle_alpha   90.00
_cell.angle_beta   90.00
_cell.angle_gamma   90.00
#
_symmetry.space_group_name_H-M   'P 1'
#
loop_
_entity.id
_entity.type
_entity.pdbx_description
1 polymer ?
#
loop_
_entity_poly.entity_id
_entity_poly.type
_entity_poly.pdbx_seq_one_letter_code
_entity_poly.pdbx_strand_id
1 'polypeptide(L)'
;MTMSDIHVYTADGALTVLPEERVVELLHSGELAPEALYWRHGMPDWQPLNMFRSTVPLPTRAFIPERRTGPLPEFSTRPLGKMTSSTATEPRKRGTPRPLRVRFRRQPEPLTTVLQVFLLLAIVLTGLNLANAMVHYSSVSTALPGLTAAAASTHGIMGLNDLLLFYATLGVSLALLIPYLLWVYQANTNIHGFSTIVRFTRGWAVGCNFVPALNLYAPCQVMQEIWKVSRNPRAWHQDRPSILVGIWWTLWLLLVCAGLGTAIVEADPETHASVASLALASLVLFAIQFVYYGVFFAMVTVIIQNQKRLVAASRRAREAASTRGSAPAPAP
;
A
#
# COMPACT_ATOMS: atom_id res chain seq x y z
N MET A 1 -10.81 26.25 25.14
CA MET A 1 -9.54 25.65 24.79
C MET A 1 -9.83 24.16 24.60
N THR A 2 -9.94 23.70 23.38
CA THR A 2 -10.15 22.29 23.05
C THR A 2 -8.85 21.57 23.32
N MET A 3 -8.84 20.68 24.34
CA MET A 3 -7.75 19.75 24.57
C MET A 3 -7.59 18.93 23.29
N SER A 4 -6.42 18.96 22.67
CA SER A 4 -6.17 18.16 21.48
C SER A 4 -5.83 16.75 21.93
N ASP A 5 -6.75 15.83 21.67
CA ASP A 5 -6.57 14.42 21.93
C ASP A 5 -5.44 13.87 21.05
N ILE A 6 -4.51 13.16 21.67
CA ILE A 6 -3.38 12.51 21.01
C ILE A 6 -3.65 11.00 20.97
N HIS A 7 -3.63 10.45 19.79
CA HIS A 7 -3.69 9.02 19.59
C HIS A 7 -2.29 8.44 19.78
N VAL A 8 -2.13 7.54 20.73
CA VAL A 8 -0.86 6.85 21.02
C VAL A 8 -1.01 5.38 20.71
N TYR A 9 -0.09 4.86 19.91
CA TYR A 9 -0.02 3.45 19.56
C TYR A 9 1.21 2.82 20.18
N THR A 10 0.99 1.92 21.11
CA THR A 10 2.05 1.24 21.87
C THR A 10 2.54 -0.04 21.19
N ALA A 11 3.73 -0.51 21.55
CA ALA A 11 4.34 -1.73 21.01
C ALA A 11 3.49 -3.00 21.27
N ASP A 12 2.62 -2.96 22.27
CA ASP A 12 1.70 -4.06 22.61
C ASP A 12 0.47 -4.12 21.69
N GLY A 13 0.37 -3.18 20.74
CA GLY A 13 -0.75 -3.11 19.80
C GLY A 13 -1.99 -2.41 20.32
N ALA A 14 -1.90 -1.71 21.45
CA ALA A 14 -2.99 -0.92 22.00
C ALA A 14 -3.00 0.49 21.38
N LEU A 15 -4.18 0.90 20.89
CA LEU A 15 -4.44 2.27 20.50
C LEU A 15 -5.18 2.96 21.64
N THR A 16 -4.58 4.00 22.21
CA THR A 16 -5.17 4.77 23.32
C THR A 16 -5.24 6.23 22.92
N VAL A 17 -6.33 6.89 23.25
CA VAL A 17 -6.49 8.34 23.06
C VAL A 17 -6.24 9.01 24.41
N LEU A 18 -5.25 9.89 24.46
CA LEU A 18 -4.80 10.54 25.68
C LEU A 18 -4.71 12.06 25.46
N PRO A 19 -5.00 12.86 26.48
CA PRO A 19 -4.71 14.30 26.46
C PRO A 19 -3.19 14.53 26.45
N GLU A 20 -2.73 15.61 25.81
CA GLU A 20 -1.31 15.92 25.63
C GLU A 20 -0.51 15.88 26.93
N GLU A 21 -1.08 16.40 28.01
CA GLU A 21 -0.47 16.42 29.36
C GLU A 21 -0.17 15.00 29.87
N ARG A 22 -1.09 14.06 29.64
CA ARG A 22 -0.93 12.68 30.08
C ARG A 22 0.11 11.93 29.27
N VAL A 23 0.24 12.24 27.98
CA VAL A 23 1.31 11.69 27.13
C VAL A 23 2.69 12.11 27.62
N VAL A 24 2.85 13.39 27.99
CA VAL A 24 4.09 13.91 28.56
C VAL A 24 4.44 13.23 29.88
N GLU A 25 3.47 13.06 30.77
CA GLU A 25 3.65 12.39 32.06
C GLU A 25 4.09 10.92 31.89
N LEU A 26 3.42 10.19 31.00
CA LEU A 26 3.74 8.78 30.75
C LEU A 26 5.07 8.58 30.02
N LEU A 27 5.51 9.55 29.22
CA LEU A 27 6.85 9.58 28.64
C LEU A 27 7.94 9.78 29.70
N HIS A 28 7.69 10.71 30.67
CA HIS A 28 8.64 10.97 31.74
C HIS A 28 8.70 9.86 32.78
N SER A 29 7.58 9.18 33.04
CA SER A 29 7.56 7.99 33.93
C SER A 29 8.19 6.75 33.31
N GLY A 30 8.44 6.76 31.98
CA GLY A 30 8.96 5.60 31.26
C GLY A 30 7.91 4.52 31.00
N GLU A 31 6.65 4.80 31.25
CA GLU A 31 5.54 3.86 30.96
C GLU A 31 5.22 3.79 29.46
N LEU A 32 5.47 4.87 28.73
CA LEU A 32 5.43 4.88 27.27
C LEU A 32 6.82 4.76 26.69
N ALA A 33 7.01 3.77 25.83
CA ALA A 33 8.26 3.60 25.08
C ALA A 33 8.48 4.76 24.11
N PRO A 34 9.69 5.34 24.00
CA PRO A 34 9.98 6.43 23.09
C PRO A 34 9.82 6.05 21.61
N GLU A 35 9.79 4.77 21.29
CA GLU A 35 9.53 4.21 19.95
C GLU A 35 8.02 4.04 19.65
N ALA A 36 7.12 4.23 20.62
CA ALA A 36 5.69 4.22 20.38
C ALA A 36 5.30 5.33 19.41
N LEU A 37 4.25 5.12 18.63
CA LEU A 37 3.82 6.08 17.62
C LEU A 37 2.72 6.97 18.18
N TYR A 38 2.72 8.25 17.80
CA TYR A 38 1.63 9.16 18.11
C TYR A 38 1.10 9.84 16.86
N TRP A 39 -0.16 10.22 16.91
CA TRP A 39 -0.83 11.03 15.91
C TRP A 39 -1.77 12.01 16.56
N ARG A 40 -1.82 13.24 16.06
CA ARG A 40 -2.81 14.27 16.44
C ARG A 40 -3.48 14.84 15.20
N HIS A 41 -4.65 15.38 15.38
CA HIS A 41 -5.41 15.96 14.28
C HIS A 41 -4.60 17.02 13.52
N GLY A 42 -4.54 16.86 12.19
CA GLY A 42 -3.75 17.72 11.30
C GLY A 42 -2.34 17.19 10.95
N MET A 43 -1.89 16.08 11.56
CA MET A 43 -0.63 15.45 11.14
C MET A 43 -0.85 14.57 9.92
N PRO A 44 0.06 14.64 8.91
CA PRO A 44 -0.05 13.84 7.70
C PRO A 44 0.20 12.34 7.95
N ASP A 45 0.96 12.00 9.01
CA ASP A 45 1.35 10.63 9.33
C ASP A 45 1.67 10.43 10.82
N TRP A 46 1.71 9.15 11.25
CA TRP A 46 2.14 8.76 12.59
C TRP A 46 3.64 9.04 12.78
N GLN A 47 4.01 9.63 13.92
CA GLN A 47 5.40 9.91 14.26
C GLN A 47 5.80 9.18 15.55
N PRO A 48 7.08 8.80 15.71
CA PRO A 48 7.56 8.22 16.95
C PRO A 48 7.56 9.25 18.09
N LEU A 49 7.21 8.79 19.29
CA LEU A 49 7.09 9.64 20.48
C LEU A 49 8.40 10.35 20.89
N ASN A 50 9.57 9.87 20.45
CA ASN A 50 10.84 10.58 20.63
C ASN A 50 10.90 11.92 19.87
N MET A 51 10.04 12.13 18.86
CA MET A 51 9.87 13.40 18.14
C MET A 51 8.73 14.27 18.69
N PHE A 52 8.05 13.80 19.73
CA PHE A 52 6.93 14.51 20.33
C PHE A 52 7.42 15.79 20.98
N ARG A 53 6.91 16.94 20.52
CA ARG A 53 7.11 18.23 21.16
C ARG A 53 5.78 18.70 21.75
N SER A 54 5.72 18.77 23.06
CA SER A 54 4.56 19.34 23.75
C SER A 54 4.47 20.84 23.49
N THR A 55 3.26 21.29 23.19
CA THR A 55 2.93 22.71 23.11
C THR A 55 2.49 23.28 24.47
N VAL A 56 2.26 22.39 25.45
CA VAL A 56 1.89 22.76 26.82
C VAL A 56 3.17 22.98 27.62
N PRO A 57 3.40 24.16 28.22
CA PRO A 57 4.51 24.35 29.14
C PRO A 57 4.30 23.41 30.32
N LEU A 58 5.32 22.60 30.63
CA LEU A 58 5.32 21.73 31.80
C LEU A 58 4.96 22.54 33.03
N PRO A 59 3.96 22.15 33.82
CA PRO A 59 3.76 22.77 35.11
C PRO A 59 5.05 22.58 35.92
N THR A 60 5.70 23.66 36.26
CA THR A 60 6.85 23.64 37.17
C THR A 60 6.30 23.25 38.53
N ARG A 61 6.03 21.98 38.72
CA ARG A 61 5.74 21.45 40.03
C ARG A 61 7.07 21.46 40.75
N ALA A 62 7.31 22.55 41.49
CA ALA A 62 8.37 22.61 42.45
C ALA A 62 8.27 21.32 43.27
N PHE A 63 9.27 20.45 43.15
CA PHE A 63 9.44 19.31 44.02
C PHE A 63 9.76 19.90 45.42
N ILE A 64 8.72 20.18 46.19
CA ILE A 64 8.86 20.41 47.62
C ILE A 64 8.98 19.02 48.20
N PRO A 65 10.16 18.62 48.66
CA PRO A 65 10.29 17.34 49.38
C PRO A 65 9.46 17.52 50.67
N GLU A 66 8.38 16.77 50.75
CA GLU A 66 7.57 16.65 51.94
C GLU A 66 8.53 16.13 53.05
N ARG A 67 8.88 17.05 53.97
CA ARG A 67 9.72 16.77 55.10
C ARG A 67 8.95 15.81 56.02
N ARG A 68 9.19 14.49 55.82
CA ARG A 68 8.72 13.47 56.77
C ARG A 68 9.38 13.80 58.14
N THR A 69 8.62 14.39 59.01
CA THR A 69 8.94 14.53 60.46
C THR A 69 8.59 13.19 61.15
N GLY A 70 9.42 12.19 60.90
CA GLY A 70 9.42 10.93 61.63
C GLY A 70 10.82 10.63 62.07
N PRO A 71 11.03 10.01 63.24
CA PRO A 71 12.40 9.66 63.71
C PRO A 71 13.09 8.80 62.67
N LEU A 72 14.34 9.15 62.37
CA LEU A 72 15.22 8.39 61.49
C LEU A 72 15.35 6.95 62.02
N PRO A 73 15.18 5.91 61.18
CA PRO A 73 15.51 4.56 61.60
C PRO A 73 16.98 4.50 61.91
N GLU A 74 17.33 3.99 63.12
CA GLU A 74 18.70 3.75 63.53
C GLU A 74 19.43 2.92 62.49
N PHE A 75 20.55 3.45 62.00
CA PHE A 75 21.47 2.71 61.17
C PHE A 75 22.06 1.58 61.97
N SER A 76 21.53 0.36 61.80
CA SER A 76 22.16 -0.84 62.29
C SER A 76 23.51 -0.99 61.61
N THR A 77 24.60 -0.77 62.35
CA THR A 77 25.95 -1.07 61.95
C THR A 77 26.16 -2.58 61.91
N ARG A 78 25.59 -3.23 60.90
CA ARG A 78 25.95 -4.60 60.56
C ARG A 78 27.31 -4.57 59.84
N PRO A 79 28.30 -5.35 60.26
CA PRO A 79 29.59 -5.43 59.57
C PRO A 79 29.34 -5.92 58.13
N LEU A 80 29.98 -5.24 57.15
CA LEU A 80 30.01 -5.67 55.75
C LEU A 80 30.57 -7.11 55.70
N GLY A 81 29.64 -8.07 55.68
CA GLY A 81 29.95 -9.44 55.29
C GLY A 81 30.45 -9.40 53.85
N LYS A 82 31.58 -10.11 53.62
CA LYS A 82 32.20 -10.27 52.30
C LYS A 82 31.13 -10.40 51.22
N MET A 83 31.06 -9.41 50.32
CA MET A 83 30.33 -9.54 49.05
C MET A 83 30.99 -10.68 48.28
N THR A 84 30.47 -11.89 48.45
CA THR A 84 30.70 -12.94 47.47
C THR A 84 30.12 -12.40 46.14
N SER A 85 31.00 -12.28 45.16
CA SER A 85 30.66 -12.00 43.77
C SER A 85 29.80 -13.15 43.23
N SER A 86 28.51 -13.09 43.52
CA SER A 86 27.54 -14.04 43.03
C SER A 86 26.62 -13.33 42.10
N THR A 87 26.58 -13.90 40.93
CA THR A 87 25.69 -13.70 39.82
C THR A 87 26.01 -12.49 38.97
N ALA A 88 26.99 -12.68 38.05
CA ALA A 88 26.82 -12.16 36.70
C ALA A 88 25.39 -12.49 36.29
N THR A 89 24.54 -11.45 36.18
CA THR A 89 23.19 -11.55 35.62
C THR A 89 23.35 -12.17 34.24
N GLU A 90 23.04 -13.47 34.13
CA GLU A 90 23.04 -14.14 32.83
C GLU A 90 22.34 -13.20 31.84
N PRO A 91 22.93 -12.91 30.67
CA PRO A 91 22.29 -12.02 29.68
C PRO A 91 20.96 -12.65 29.38
N ARG A 92 19.88 -11.96 29.79
CA ARG A 92 18.49 -12.37 29.58
C ARG A 92 18.39 -12.81 28.13
N LYS A 93 18.37 -14.13 27.89
CA LYS A 93 18.28 -14.73 26.56
C LYS A 93 17.22 -13.95 25.83
N ARG A 94 17.60 -13.17 24.80
CA ARG A 94 16.67 -12.46 23.92
C ARG A 94 15.68 -13.51 23.44
N GLY A 95 14.47 -13.49 24.00
CA GLY A 95 13.44 -14.44 23.64
C GLY A 95 13.34 -14.44 22.12
N THR A 96 13.45 -15.63 21.53
CA THR A 96 13.30 -15.81 20.09
C THR A 96 12.05 -15.06 19.66
N PRO A 97 12.12 -14.13 18.68
CA PRO A 97 10.98 -13.32 18.28
C PRO A 97 9.80 -14.26 17.99
N ARG A 98 8.69 -14.04 18.70
CA ARG A 98 7.48 -14.86 18.48
C ARG A 98 7.17 -14.93 16.99
N PRO A 99 6.94 -16.12 16.43
CA PRO A 99 6.65 -16.26 15.01
C PRO A 99 5.41 -15.44 14.65
N LEU A 100 5.50 -14.68 13.56
CA LEU A 100 4.39 -13.88 13.05
C LEU A 100 3.21 -14.82 12.76
N ARG A 101 2.05 -14.53 13.33
CA ARG A 101 0.80 -15.24 13.04
C ARG A 101 0.15 -14.64 11.79
N VAL A 102 0.74 -14.87 10.62
CA VAL A 102 0.19 -14.44 9.34
C VAL A 102 -0.82 -15.47 8.83
N ARG A 103 -2.03 -15.02 8.53
CA ARG A 103 -3.10 -15.87 7.99
C ARG A 103 -3.96 -15.05 7.04
N PHE A 104 -4.37 -15.64 5.92
CA PHE A 104 -5.38 -15.03 5.07
C PHE A 104 -6.69 -14.84 5.82
N ARG A 105 -7.27 -13.65 5.72
CA ARG A 105 -8.65 -13.37 6.16
C ARG A 105 -9.65 -13.83 5.12
N ARG A 106 -9.27 -13.76 3.83
CA ARG A 106 -10.04 -14.26 2.69
C ARG A 106 -9.11 -15.01 1.75
N GLN A 107 -9.56 -16.13 1.21
CA GLN A 107 -8.80 -16.88 0.21
C GLN A 107 -8.64 -16.05 -1.05
N PRO A 108 -7.41 -15.72 -1.47
CA PRO A 108 -7.19 -14.78 -2.56
C PRO A 108 -7.35 -15.38 -3.96
N GLU A 109 -7.32 -16.71 -4.08
CA GLU A 109 -7.17 -17.41 -5.36
C GLU A 109 -8.31 -17.18 -6.36
N PRO A 110 -9.61 -17.40 -6.02
CA PRO A 110 -10.66 -17.32 -7.03
C PRO A 110 -10.76 -15.92 -7.65
N LEU A 111 -10.74 -14.89 -6.83
CA LEU A 111 -10.87 -13.50 -7.30
C LEU A 111 -9.61 -13.04 -8.06
N THR A 112 -8.42 -13.46 -7.62
CA THR A 112 -7.18 -13.18 -8.35
C THR A 112 -7.20 -13.83 -9.73
N THR A 113 -7.67 -15.07 -9.85
CA THR A 113 -7.80 -15.77 -11.14
C THR A 113 -8.79 -15.02 -12.06
N VAL A 114 -9.95 -14.62 -11.54
CA VAL A 114 -10.92 -13.83 -12.31
C VAL A 114 -10.27 -12.53 -12.83
N LEU A 115 -9.61 -11.77 -11.95
CA LEU A 115 -8.91 -10.55 -12.36
C LEU A 115 -7.84 -10.82 -13.43
N GLN A 116 -7.06 -11.89 -13.26
CA GLN A 116 -6.02 -12.26 -14.23
C GLN A 116 -6.59 -12.66 -15.58
N VAL A 117 -7.73 -13.37 -15.62
CA VAL A 117 -8.42 -13.71 -16.87
C VAL A 117 -8.90 -12.45 -17.60
N PHE A 118 -9.51 -11.50 -16.88
CA PHE A 118 -9.90 -10.22 -17.49
C PHE A 118 -8.70 -9.41 -17.98
N LEU A 119 -7.59 -9.40 -17.24
CA LEU A 119 -6.36 -8.74 -17.66
C LEU A 119 -5.75 -9.40 -18.91
N LEU A 120 -5.73 -10.74 -19.00
CA LEU A 120 -5.28 -11.44 -20.19
C LEU A 120 -6.17 -11.15 -21.40
N LEU A 121 -7.47 -11.13 -21.21
CA LEU A 121 -8.41 -10.75 -22.28
C LEU A 121 -8.15 -9.31 -22.75
N ALA A 122 -7.94 -8.38 -21.82
CA ALA A 122 -7.61 -6.98 -22.13
C ALA A 122 -6.27 -6.89 -22.89
N ILE A 123 -5.25 -7.67 -22.51
CA ILE A 123 -3.96 -7.72 -23.21
C ILE A 123 -4.15 -8.22 -24.66
N VAL A 124 -4.91 -9.29 -24.84
CA VAL A 124 -5.16 -9.85 -26.19
C VAL A 124 -5.90 -8.83 -27.06
N LEU A 125 -7.01 -8.27 -26.58
CA LEU A 125 -7.79 -7.30 -27.33
C LEU A 125 -6.98 -6.04 -27.65
N THR A 126 -6.21 -5.53 -26.70
CA THR A 126 -5.35 -4.37 -26.92
C THR A 126 -4.21 -4.69 -27.89
N GLY A 127 -3.66 -5.91 -27.85
CA GLY A 127 -2.67 -6.38 -28.81
C GLY A 127 -3.23 -6.44 -30.24
N LEU A 128 -4.48 -6.89 -30.40
CA LEU A 128 -5.19 -6.87 -31.70
C LEU A 128 -5.44 -5.44 -32.19
N ASN A 129 -5.87 -4.51 -31.31
CA ASN A 129 -6.01 -3.11 -31.65
C ASN A 129 -4.67 -2.47 -32.04
N LEU A 130 -3.60 -2.81 -31.35
CA LEU A 130 -2.26 -2.33 -31.66
C LEU A 130 -1.79 -2.81 -33.05
N ALA A 131 -1.99 -4.09 -33.35
CA ALA A 131 -1.66 -4.65 -34.66
C ALA A 131 -2.47 -3.98 -35.78
N ASN A 132 -3.77 -3.77 -35.54
CA ASN A 132 -4.65 -3.09 -36.45
C ASN A 132 -4.25 -1.61 -36.66
N ALA A 133 -3.96 -0.88 -35.59
CA ALA A 133 -3.48 0.49 -35.65
C ALA A 133 -2.14 0.61 -36.44
N MET A 134 -1.29 -0.41 -36.36
CA MET A 134 -0.03 -0.47 -37.10
C MET A 134 -0.26 -0.59 -38.62
N VAL A 135 -1.22 -1.45 -39.02
CA VAL A 135 -1.65 -1.58 -40.42
C VAL A 135 -2.25 -0.27 -40.94
N HIS A 136 -3.16 0.32 -40.17
CA HIS A 136 -3.77 1.61 -40.50
C HIS A 136 -2.73 2.71 -40.69
N TYR A 137 -1.83 2.88 -39.74
CA TYR A 137 -0.77 3.89 -39.81
C TYR A 137 0.11 3.68 -41.06
N SER A 138 0.51 2.46 -41.36
CA SER A 138 1.31 2.17 -42.54
C SER A 138 0.58 2.48 -43.84
N SER A 139 -0.70 2.13 -43.92
CA SER A 139 -1.53 2.39 -45.13
C SER A 139 -1.73 3.89 -45.37
N VAL A 140 -2.03 4.64 -44.31
CA VAL A 140 -2.25 6.10 -44.41
C VAL A 140 -0.96 6.85 -44.71
N SER A 141 0.17 6.44 -44.11
CA SER A 141 1.45 7.12 -44.31
C SER A 141 2.01 6.92 -45.74
N THR A 142 1.64 5.81 -46.40
CA THR A 142 2.11 5.50 -47.76
C THR A 142 1.19 6.01 -48.87
N ALA A 143 -0.14 6.04 -48.61
CA ALA A 143 -1.09 6.26 -49.67
C ALA A 143 -1.48 7.72 -49.93
N LEU A 144 -1.64 8.58 -48.90
CA LEU A 144 -2.22 9.92 -49.05
C LEU A 144 -1.69 10.92 -48.00
N PRO A 145 -0.52 11.51 -48.21
CA PRO A 145 -0.05 12.59 -47.35
C PRO A 145 -1.01 13.80 -47.43
N GLY A 146 -1.60 14.22 -46.33
CA GLY A 146 -2.48 15.38 -46.25
C GLY A 146 -4.01 15.08 -46.27
N LEU A 147 -4.42 13.81 -46.24
CA LEU A 147 -5.84 13.47 -46.10
C LEU A 147 -6.36 13.92 -44.72
N THR A 148 -7.46 14.70 -44.70
CA THR A 148 -8.09 15.14 -43.46
C THR A 148 -9.00 14.03 -42.86
N ALA A 149 -9.21 14.05 -41.56
CA ALA A 149 -10.07 13.09 -40.84
C ALA A 149 -11.50 13.05 -41.43
N ALA A 150 -12.02 14.20 -41.86
CA ALA A 150 -13.33 14.29 -42.50
C ALA A 150 -13.39 13.58 -43.86
N ALA A 151 -12.33 13.66 -44.67
CA ALA A 151 -12.24 12.94 -45.95
C ALA A 151 -12.06 11.42 -45.72
N ALA A 152 -11.35 11.03 -44.67
CA ALA A 152 -11.17 9.62 -44.31
C ALA A 152 -12.47 8.94 -43.86
N SER A 153 -13.31 9.63 -43.09
CA SER A 153 -14.62 9.11 -42.66
C SER A 153 -15.56 8.89 -43.81
N THR A 154 -15.49 9.76 -44.86
CA THR A 154 -16.31 9.63 -46.07
C THR A 154 -15.89 8.44 -46.94
N HIS A 155 -14.62 8.04 -46.87
CA HIS A 155 -14.08 6.88 -47.61
C HIS A 155 -14.13 5.55 -46.87
N GLY A 156 -14.75 5.49 -45.66
CA GLY A 156 -14.96 4.24 -44.95
C GLY A 156 -13.63 3.56 -44.46
N ILE A 157 -12.60 4.35 -44.19
CA ILE A 157 -11.29 3.85 -43.77
C ILE A 157 -11.35 3.13 -42.40
N MET A 158 -12.33 3.46 -41.57
CA MET A 158 -12.65 2.68 -40.35
C MET A 158 -13.60 1.56 -40.73
N GLY A 159 -13.10 0.34 -40.80
CA GLY A 159 -13.91 -0.86 -41.04
C GLY A 159 -14.77 -1.22 -39.83
N LEU A 160 -15.85 -1.99 -40.09
CA LEU A 160 -16.70 -2.55 -39.02
C LEU A 160 -15.87 -3.29 -37.95
N ASN A 161 -14.78 -3.97 -38.36
CA ASN A 161 -13.89 -4.70 -37.47
C ASN A 161 -13.18 -3.79 -36.45
N ASP A 162 -12.80 -2.57 -36.85
CA ASP A 162 -12.11 -1.60 -35.99
C ASP A 162 -13.04 -1.13 -34.88
N LEU A 163 -14.28 -0.85 -35.28
CA LEU A 163 -15.32 -0.44 -34.35
C LEU A 163 -15.67 -1.55 -33.37
N LEU A 164 -15.77 -2.78 -33.82
CA LEU A 164 -16.01 -3.96 -32.96
C LEU A 164 -14.87 -4.19 -31.97
N LEU A 165 -13.61 -4.13 -32.43
CA LEU A 165 -12.44 -4.28 -31.57
C LEU A 165 -12.36 -3.15 -30.53
N PHE A 166 -12.63 -1.91 -30.93
CA PHE A 166 -12.65 -0.78 -30.02
C PHE A 166 -13.70 -0.97 -28.91
N TYR A 167 -14.97 -1.27 -29.28
CA TYR A 167 -16.03 -1.46 -28.30
C TYR A 167 -15.83 -2.70 -27.46
N ALA A 168 -15.26 -3.79 -27.99
CA ALA A 168 -14.92 -4.96 -27.23
C ALA A 168 -13.86 -4.65 -26.17
N THR A 169 -12.83 -3.89 -26.54
CA THR A 169 -11.77 -3.45 -25.62
C THR A 169 -12.31 -2.52 -24.54
N LEU A 170 -13.15 -1.56 -24.92
CA LEU A 170 -13.82 -0.65 -23.99
C LEU A 170 -14.70 -1.43 -23.00
N GLY A 171 -15.52 -2.37 -23.50
CA GLY A 171 -16.39 -3.19 -22.68
C GLY A 171 -15.61 -4.04 -21.66
N VAL A 172 -14.53 -4.68 -22.09
CA VAL A 172 -13.64 -5.45 -21.20
C VAL A 172 -12.96 -4.54 -20.19
N SER A 173 -12.51 -3.35 -20.58
CA SER A 173 -11.86 -2.38 -19.69
C SER A 173 -12.81 -1.89 -18.60
N LEU A 174 -14.08 -1.63 -18.95
CA LEU A 174 -15.12 -1.25 -17.99
C LEU A 174 -15.48 -2.44 -17.08
N ALA A 175 -15.63 -3.64 -17.64
CA ALA A 175 -15.93 -4.84 -16.88
C ALA A 175 -14.78 -5.21 -15.90
N LEU A 176 -13.53 -4.90 -16.26
CA LEU A 176 -12.34 -5.12 -15.41
C LEU A 176 -12.40 -4.31 -14.10
N LEU A 177 -13.11 -3.18 -14.10
CA LEU A 177 -13.21 -2.33 -12.90
C LEU A 177 -13.77 -3.11 -11.69
N ILE A 178 -14.78 -3.94 -11.91
CA ILE A 178 -15.44 -4.70 -10.83
C ILE A 178 -14.47 -5.68 -10.16
N PRO A 179 -13.83 -6.64 -10.87
CA PRO A 179 -12.89 -7.56 -10.27
C PRO A 179 -11.65 -6.84 -9.70
N TYR A 180 -11.22 -5.71 -10.27
CA TYR A 180 -10.16 -4.88 -9.72
C TYR A 180 -10.52 -4.34 -8.32
N LEU A 181 -11.67 -3.66 -8.18
CA LEU A 181 -12.09 -3.07 -6.91
C LEU A 181 -12.31 -4.14 -5.83
N LEU A 182 -12.92 -5.26 -6.21
CA LEU A 182 -13.11 -6.41 -5.31
C LEU A 182 -11.76 -7.00 -4.87
N TRP A 183 -10.81 -7.13 -5.80
CA TRP A 183 -9.48 -7.64 -5.52
C TRP A 183 -8.68 -6.68 -4.60
N VAL A 184 -8.74 -5.37 -4.84
CA VAL A 184 -8.12 -4.36 -3.95
C VAL A 184 -8.69 -4.46 -2.54
N TYR A 185 -10.03 -4.55 -2.42
CA TYR A 185 -10.69 -4.75 -1.12
C TYR A 185 -10.19 -6.01 -0.41
N GLN A 186 -10.09 -7.11 -1.14
CA GLN A 186 -9.64 -8.39 -0.60
C GLN A 186 -8.16 -8.37 -0.23
N ALA A 187 -7.30 -7.83 -1.11
CA ALA A 187 -5.86 -7.72 -0.86
C ALA A 187 -5.58 -6.84 0.36
N ASN A 188 -6.29 -5.69 0.48
CA ASN A 188 -6.23 -4.83 1.64
C ASN A 188 -6.75 -5.54 2.91
N THR A 189 -7.84 -6.30 2.82
CA THR A 189 -8.34 -7.12 3.94
C THR A 189 -7.30 -8.12 4.44
N ASN A 190 -6.54 -8.73 3.54
CA ASN A 190 -5.51 -9.70 3.88
C ASN A 190 -4.31 -9.03 4.57
N ILE A 191 -3.86 -7.86 4.10
CA ILE A 191 -2.75 -7.16 4.75
C ILE A 191 -3.08 -6.68 6.16
N HIS A 192 -4.34 -6.38 6.48
CA HIS A 192 -4.81 -6.18 7.86
C HIS A 192 -4.74 -7.44 8.73
N GLY A 193 -4.58 -8.62 8.12
CA GLY A 193 -4.28 -9.88 8.83
C GLY A 193 -2.78 -10.14 8.97
N PHE A 194 -1.94 -9.42 8.24
CA PHE A 194 -0.49 -9.60 8.21
C PHE A 194 0.23 -8.57 9.09
N SER A 195 -0.28 -7.35 9.15
CA SER A 195 0.27 -6.25 9.95
C SER A 195 -0.83 -5.60 10.77
N THR A 196 -0.47 -5.14 11.96
CA THR A 196 -1.37 -4.34 12.83
C THR A 196 -1.37 -2.87 12.45
N ILE A 197 -0.31 -2.41 11.77
CA ILE A 197 -0.14 -1.02 11.36
C ILE A 197 -0.38 -0.97 9.84
N VAL A 198 -1.61 -0.64 9.43
CA VAL A 198 -2.01 -0.47 8.04
C VAL A 198 -2.73 0.88 7.94
N ARG A 199 -2.30 1.72 7.01
CA ARG A 199 -2.77 3.10 6.86
C ARG A 199 -4.19 3.18 6.30
N PHE A 200 -4.46 2.42 5.23
CA PHE A 200 -5.73 2.51 4.51
C PHE A 200 -6.73 1.49 5.02
N THR A 201 -7.91 1.95 5.45
CA THR A 201 -9.02 1.07 5.78
C THR A 201 -9.53 0.35 4.53
N ARG A 202 -10.20 -0.80 4.71
CA ARG A 202 -10.70 -1.62 3.60
C ARG A 202 -11.66 -0.87 2.66
N GLY A 203 -12.57 -0.08 3.25
CA GLY A 203 -13.52 0.73 2.48
C GLY A 203 -12.82 1.87 1.75
N TRP A 204 -11.86 2.54 2.42
CA TRP A 204 -11.13 3.64 1.83
C TRP A 204 -10.20 3.23 0.70
N ALA A 205 -9.61 2.02 0.78
CA ALA A 205 -8.79 1.46 -0.30
C ALA A 205 -9.56 1.32 -1.63
N VAL A 206 -10.87 1.15 -1.57
CA VAL A 206 -11.76 1.12 -2.74
C VAL A 206 -12.36 2.50 -3.01
N GLY A 207 -12.84 3.19 -1.97
CA GLY A 207 -13.55 4.46 -2.07
C GLY A 207 -12.73 5.59 -2.71
N CYS A 208 -11.42 5.61 -2.51
CA CYS A 208 -10.54 6.62 -3.11
C CYS A 208 -10.52 6.61 -4.65
N ASN A 209 -10.93 5.51 -5.29
CA ASN A 209 -11.03 5.43 -6.75
C ASN A 209 -12.22 6.24 -7.32
N PHE A 210 -13.21 6.60 -6.49
CA PHE A 210 -14.41 7.31 -6.91
C PHE A 210 -14.37 8.82 -6.66
N VAL A 211 -13.36 9.30 -5.94
CA VAL A 211 -13.17 10.73 -5.67
C VAL A 211 -12.15 11.29 -6.64
N PRO A 212 -12.52 12.17 -7.60
CA PRO A 212 -11.67 12.57 -8.72
C PRO A 212 -10.27 13.05 -8.32
N ALA A 213 -10.17 13.96 -7.34
CA ALA A 213 -8.88 14.47 -6.88
C ALA A 213 -8.03 13.37 -6.20
N LEU A 214 -8.66 12.48 -5.41
CA LEU A 214 -7.97 11.40 -4.72
C LEU A 214 -7.58 10.29 -5.68
N ASN A 215 -8.37 10.04 -6.71
CA ASN A 215 -8.08 9.03 -7.73
C ASN A 215 -6.75 9.28 -8.47
N LEU A 216 -6.23 10.50 -8.46
CA LEU A 216 -4.95 10.81 -9.10
C LEU A 216 -3.72 10.34 -8.30
N TYR A 217 -3.83 10.06 -7.01
CA TYR A 217 -2.68 9.65 -6.18
C TYR A 217 -2.96 8.54 -5.16
N ALA A 218 -4.18 8.47 -4.59
CA ALA A 218 -4.46 7.58 -3.48
C ALA A 218 -4.44 6.08 -3.87
N PRO A 219 -4.94 5.63 -5.05
CA PRO A 219 -4.84 4.23 -5.45
C PRO A 219 -3.40 3.75 -5.59
N CYS A 220 -2.47 4.61 -6.04
CA CYS A 220 -1.04 4.30 -6.06
C CYS A 220 -0.52 4.04 -4.65
N GLN A 221 -0.88 4.88 -3.67
CA GLN A 221 -0.44 4.72 -2.29
C GLN A 221 -1.02 3.43 -1.66
N VAL A 222 -2.29 3.12 -1.92
CA VAL A 222 -2.92 1.87 -1.49
C VAL A 222 -2.17 0.65 -2.05
N MET A 223 -1.84 0.66 -3.34
CA MET A 223 -1.11 -0.44 -3.97
C MET A 223 0.33 -0.54 -3.46
N GLN A 224 1.00 0.59 -3.18
CA GLN A 224 2.32 0.59 -2.54
C GLN A 224 2.26 -0.01 -1.14
N GLU A 225 1.24 0.29 -0.35
CA GLU A 225 1.05 -0.29 0.97
C GLU A 225 0.80 -1.80 0.89
N ILE A 226 -0.13 -2.24 0.02
CA ILE A 226 -0.40 -3.66 -0.22
C ILE A 226 0.89 -4.39 -0.63
N TRP A 227 1.68 -3.82 -1.54
CA TRP A 227 2.95 -4.38 -1.99
C TRP A 227 3.95 -4.55 -0.85
N LYS A 228 4.21 -3.48 -0.08
CA LYS A 228 5.20 -3.46 1.00
C LYS A 228 4.82 -4.42 2.13
N VAL A 229 3.57 -4.38 2.61
CA VAL A 229 3.09 -5.28 3.66
C VAL A 229 3.11 -6.74 3.20
N SER A 230 2.85 -7.00 1.91
CA SER A 230 2.93 -8.35 1.34
C SER A 230 4.37 -8.87 1.25
N ARG A 231 5.39 -8.01 1.32
CA ARG A 231 6.82 -8.38 1.37
C ARG A 231 7.34 -8.49 2.78
N ASN A 232 7.12 -7.46 3.58
CA ASN A 232 7.71 -7.32 4.90
C ASN A 232 6.69 -6.74 5.90
N PRO A 233 5.79 -7.56 6.47
CA PRO A 233 4.73 -7.05 7.33
C PRO A 233 5.20 -6.42 8.64
N ARG A 234 6.45 -6.71 9.09
CA ARG A 234 7.00 -6.17 10.35
C ARG A 234 7.58 -4.77 10.22
N ALA A 235 8.19 -4.46 9.07
CA ALA A 235 8.92 -3.21 8.86
C ALA A 235 8.63 -2.60 7.48
N TRP A 236 7.39 -2.78 6.96
CA TRP A 236 7.00 -2.35 5.64
C TRP A 236 7.16 -0.83 5.39
N HIS A 237 7.04 -0.01 6.45
CA HIS A 237 7.23 1.44 6.37
C HIS A 237 8.68 1.85 6.09
N GLN A 238 9.66 0.97 6.38
CA GLN A 238 11.07 1.19 6.06
C GLN A 238 11.44 0.73 4.64
N ASP A 239 10.55 -0.06 4.00
CA ASP A 239 10.78 -0.57 2.66
C ASP A 239 10.64 0.55 1.61
N ARG A 240 11.52 0.52 0.62
CA ARG A 240 11.45 1.43 -0.52
C ARG A 240 10.16 1.20 -1.33
N PRO A 241 9.61 2.25 -1.96
CA PRO A 241 8.48 2.10 -2.88
C PRO A 241 8.80 1.12 -4.01
N SER A 242 7.78 0.38 -4.45
CA SER A 242 7.90 -0.50 -5.60
C SER A 242 7.94 0.29 -6.90
N ILE A 243 8.98 0.06 -7.70
CA ILE A 243 9.10 0.63 -9.05
C ILE A 243 7.95 0.12 -9.95
N LEU A 244 7.58 -1.16 -9.82
CA LEU A 244 6.52 -1.77 -10.64
C LEU A 244 5.16 -1.09 -10.41
N VAL A 245 4.82 -0.79 -9.15
CA VAL A 245 3.61 -0.02 -8.81
C VAL A 245 3.71 1.40 -9.36
N GLY A 246 4.89 2.02 -9.30
CA GLY A 246 5.14 3.34 -9.87
C GLY A 246 4.94 3.37 -11.39
N ILE A 247 5.52 2.41 -12.12
CA ILE A 247 5.35 2.28 -13.58
C ILE A 247 3.86 2.07 -13.93
N TRP A 248 3.18 1.14 -13.25
CA TRP A 248 1.74 0.90 -13.46
C TRP A 248 0.94 2.19 -13.32
N TRP A 249 1.21 2.98 -12.28
CA TRP A 249 0.49 4.22 -12.03
C TRP A 249 0.82 5.32 -13.04
N THR A 250 2.08 5.46 -13.40
CA THR A 250 2.51 6.43 -14.43
C THR A 250 1.87 6.13 -15.78
N LEU A 251 1.82 4.85 -16.19
CA LEU A 251 1.15 4.44 -17.43
C LEU A 251 -0.35 4.77 -17.39
N TRP A 252 -1.02 4.56 -16.24
CA TRP A 252 -2.42 4.94 -16.08
C TRP A 252 -2.62 6.46 -16.24
N LEU A 253 -1.79 7.27 -15.59
CA LEU A 253 -1.85 8.74 -15.73
C LEU A 253 -1.61 9.18 -17.17
N LEU A 254 -0.66 8.56 -17.87
CA LEU A 254 -0.42 8.84 -19.29
C LEU A 254 -1.65 8.52 -20.14
N LEU A 255 -2.33 7.39 -19.89
CA LEU A 255 -3.57 7.04 -20.60
C LEU A 255 -4.69 8.04 -20.32
N VAL A 256 -4.86 8.49 -19.07
CA VAL A 256 -5.85 9.52 -18.73
C VAL A 256 -5.54 10.85 -19.43
N CYS A 257 -4.30 11.30 -19.38
CA CYS A 257 -3.88 12.56 -20.03
C CYS A 257 -4.06 12.48 -21.55
N ALA A 258 -3.68 11.35 -22.15
CA ALA A 258 -3.82 11.16 -23.59
C ALA A 258 -5.29 11.08 -24.02
N GLY A 259 -6.14 10.39 -23.26
CA GLY A 259 -7.58 10.33 -23.52
C GLY A 259 -8.27 11.70 -23.39
N LEU A 260 -7.88 12.52 -22.40
CA LEU A 260 -8.35 13.90 -22.30
C LEU A 260 -7.85 14.76 -23.46
N GLY A 261 -6.61 14.57 -23.89
CA GLY A 261 -6.03 15.28 -25.03
C GLY A 261 -6.78 14.99 -26.34
N THR A 262 -7.08 13.72 -26.61
CA THR A 262 -7.86 13.34 -27.79
C THR A 262 -9.28 13.92 -27.76
N ALA A 263 -9.95 13.86 -26.60
CA ALA A 263 -11.29 14.41 -26.43
C ALA A 263 -11.34 15.93 -26.65
N ILE A 264 -10.31 16.68 -26.24
CA ILE A 264 -10.20 18.12 -26.48
C ILE A 264 -10.04 18.41 -27.98
N VAL A 265 -9.16 17.65 -28.65
CA VAL A 265 -8.93 17.80 -30.10
C VAL A 265 -10.19 17.48 -30.92
N GLU A 266 -10.93 16.44 -30.53
CA GLU A 266 -12.18 16.07 -31.16
C GLU A 266 -13.31 17.08 -30.92
N ALA A 267 -13.32 17.79 -29.82
CA ALA A 267 -14.30 18.79 -29.46
C ALA A 267 -14.12 20.15 -30.21
N ASP A 268 -12.92 20.38 -30.76
CA ASP A 268 -12.61 21.62 -31.50
C ASP A 268 -12.85 21.43 -33.00
N PRO A 269 -13.94 22.03 -33.58
CA PRO A 269 -14.27 21.89 -35.00
C PRO A 269 -13.25 22.55 -35.93
N GLU A 270 -12.40 23.44 -35.43
CA GLU A 270 -11.36 24.11 -36.23
C GLU A 270 -10.03 23.29 -36.28
N THR A 271 -9.91 22.27 -35.46
CA THR A 271 -8.72 21.42 -35.45
C THR A 271 -8.73 20.41 -36.59
N HIS A 272 -8.07 20.74 -37.68
CA HIS A 272 -7.89 19.85 -38.84
C HIS A 272 -6.70 18.88 -38.61
N ALA A 273 -6.84 17.96 -37.65
CA ALA A 273 -5.84 16.91 -37.47
C ALA A 273 -5.75 16.03 -38.72
N SER A 274 -4.56 15.77 -39.23
CA SER A 274 -4.41 14.87 -40.37
C SER A 274 -4.73 13.42 -39.94
N VAL A 275 -5.23 12.62 -40.89
CA VAL A 275 -5.52 11.19 -40.63
C VAL A 275 -4.28 10.45 -40.13
N ALA A 276 -3.12 10.83 -40.63
CA ALA A 276 -1.84 10.24 -40.22
C ALA A 276 -1.51 10.55 -38.76
N SER A 277 -1.80 11.77 -38.28
CA SER A 277 -1.55 12.13 -36.87
C SER A 277 -2.52 11.40 -35.93
N LEU A 278 -3.79 11.22 -36.31
CA LEU A 278 -4.76 10.43 -35.54
C LEU A 278 -4.39 8.94 -35.52
N ALA A 279 -3.96 8.38 -36.64
CA ALA A 279 -3.49 7.00 -36.72
C ALA A 279 -2.24 6.78 -35.84
N LEU A 280 -1.29 7.72 -35.85
CA LEU A 280 -0.13 7.68 -34.97
C LEU A 280 -0.53 7.78 -33.49
N ALA A 281 -1.45 8.67 -33.15
CA ALA A 281 -1.96 8.82 -31.76
C ALA A 281 -2.61 7.52 -31.28
N SER A 282 -3.43 6.88 -32.09
CA SER A 282 -4.07 5.59 -31.78
C SER A 282 -3.03 4.49 -31.58
N LEU A 283 -2.02 4.42 -32.44
CA LEU A 283 -0.92 3.46 -32.31
C LEU A 283 -0.17 3.62 -30.98
N VAL A 284 0.17 4.84 -30.60
CA VAL A 284 0.86 5.16 -29.35
C VAL A 284 -0.02 4.83 -28.13
N LEU A 285 -1.32 5.17 -28.18
CA LEU A 285 -2.26 4.86 -27.11
C LEU A 285 -2.40 3.37 -26.87
N PHE A 286 -2.61 2.58 -27.93
CA PHE A 286 -2.74 1.12 -27.80
C PHE A 286 -1.42 0.48 -27.33
N ALA A 287 -0.26 1.01 -27.73
CA ALA A 287 1.04 0.56 -27.23
C ALA A 287 1.19 0.80 -25.72
N ILE A 288 0.87 1.99 -25.24
CA ILE A 288 0.88 2.31 -23.80
C ILE A 288 -0.12 1.43 -23.05
N GLN A 289 -1.33 1.25 -23.58
CA GLN A 289 -2.38 0.43 -22.96
C GLN A 289 -1.99 -1.05 -22.87
N PHE A 290 -1.35 -1.58 -23.90
CA PHE A 290 -0.83 -2.96 -23.92
C PHE A 290 0.20 -3.17 -22.82
N VAL A 291 1.17 -2.27 -22.68
CA VAL A 291 2.18 -2.31 -21.61
C VAL A 291 1.53 -2.14 -20.23
N TYR A 292 0.55 -1.23 -20.10
CA TYR A 292 -0.19 -1.02 -18.85
C TYR A 292 -0.84 -2.30 -18.33
N TYR A 293 -1.57 -3.04 -19.17
CA TYR A 293 -2.20 -4.29 -18.75
C TYR A 293 -1.18 -5.38 -18.43
N GLY A 294 -0.08 -5.45 -19.17
CA GLY A 294 1.03 -6.38 -18.89
C GLY A 294 1.68 -6.10 -17.52
N VAL A 295 1.98 -4.85 -17.23
CA VAL A 295 2.54 -4.44 -15.94
C VAL A 295 1.54 -4.69 -14.81
N PHE A 296 0.26 -4.42 -15.03
CA PHE A 296 -0.79 -4.67 -14.06
C PHE A 296 -0.91 -6.17 -13.74
N PHE A 297 -0.93 -7.02 -14.75
CA PHE A 297 -0.93 -8.48 -14.58
C PHE A 297 0.28 -8.98 -13.77
N ALA A 298 1.48 -8.48 -14.08
CA ALA A 298 2.70 -8.82 -13.37
C ALA A 298 2.63 -8.37 -11.90
N MET A 299 2.16 -7.15 -11.66
CA MET A 299 2.01 -6.59 -10.31
C MET A 299 1.06 -7.43 -9.44
N VAL A 300 -0.12 -7.75 -9.94
CA VAL A 300 -1.11 -8.61 -9.24
C VAL A 300 -0.50 -9.97 -8.93
N THR A 301 0.20 -10.57 -9.89
CA THR A 301 0.84 -11.88 -9.74
C THR A 301 1.91 -11.86 -8.66
N VAL A 302 2.77 -10.84 -8.63
CA VAL A 302 3.84 -10.73 -7.62
C VAL A 302 3.26 -10.48 -6.23
N ILE A 303 2.25 -9.63 -6.09
CA ILE A 303 1.60 -9.37 -4.80
C ILE A 303 1.03 -10.67 -4.22
N ILE A 304 0.26 -11.43 -5.01
CA ILE A 304 -0.36 -12.66 -4.51
C ILE A 304 0.68 -13.74 -4.18
N GLN A 305 1.75 -13.85 -4.96
CA GLN A 305 2.85 -14.77 -4.67
C GLN A 305 3.53 -14.43 -3.35
N ASN A 306 3.80 -13.14 -3.09
CA ASN A 306 4.38 -12.68 -1.83
C ASN A 306 3.46 -13.00 -0.64
N GLN A 307 2.15 -12.74 -0.76
CA GLN A 307 1.17 -13.08 0.28
C GLN A 307 1.14 -14.60 0.56
N LYS A 308 1.14 -15.43 -0.48
CA LYS A 308 1.19 -16.89 -0.34
C LYS A 308 2.47 -17.37 0.36
N ARG A 309 3.62 -16.80 -0.03
CA ARG A 309 4.93 -17.12 0.59
C ARG A 309 4.95 -16.78 2.08
N LEU A 310 4.41 -15.61 2.47
CA LEU A 310 4.32 -15.20 3.88
C LEU A 310 3.46 -16.15 4.71
N VAL A 311 2.28 -16.52 4.20
CA VAL A 311 1.38 -17.43 4.91
C VAL A 311 2.00 -18.82 5.04
N ALA A 312 2.63 -19.33 3.98
CA ALA A 312 3.34 -20.61 4.00
C ALA A 312 4.51 -20.60 5.00
N ALA A 313 5.31 -19.56 5.02
CA ALA A 313 6.41 -19.40 5.99
C ALA A 313 5.90 -19.35 7.43
N SER A 314 4.80 -18.62 7.69
CA SER A 314 4.17 -18.55 9.01
C SER A 314 3.63 -19.93 9.46
N ARG A 315 3.08 -20.71 8.54
CA ARG A 315 2.60 -22.08 8.82
C ARG A 315 3.75 -23.00 9.19
N ARG A 316 4.81 -23.04 8.39
CA ARG A 316 6.02 -23.86 8.66
C ARG A 316 6.67 -23.50 10.01
N ALA A 317 6.75 -22.21 10.34
CA ALA A 317 7.29 -21.77 11.63
C ALA A 317 6.46 -22.27 12.84
N ARG A 318 5.14 -22.38 12.69
CA ARG A 318 4.25 -22.94 13.73
C ARG A 318 4.43 -24.46 13.87
N GLU A 319 4.49 -25.18 12.77
CA GLU A 319 4.69 -26.62 12.73
C GLU A 319 6.02 -26.96 13.41
N ALA A 320 7.11 -26.24 13.09
CA ALA A 320 8.40 -26.41 13.74
C ALA A 320 8.42 -26.07 15.24
N ALA A 321 7.59 -25.10 15.67
CA ALA A 321 7.48 -24.76 17.09
C ALA A 321 6.70 -25.82 17.88
N SER A 322 5.66 -26.43 17.26
CA SER A 322 4.89 -27.49 17.91
C SER A 322 5.70 -28.76 18.08
N THR A 323 6.53 -29.15 17.09
CA THR A 323 7.39 -30.34 17.21
C THR A 323 8.49 -30.18 18.25
N ARG A 324 9.02 -28.96 18.46
CA ARG A 324 9.98 -28.70 19.53
C ARG A 324 9.38 -28.74 20.93
N GLY A 325 8.12 -28.32 21.07
CA GLY A 325 7.41 -28.36 22.36
C GLY A 325 6.97 -29.75 22.78
N SER A 326 6.90 -30.71 21.86
CA SER A 326 6.53 -32.11 22.12
C SER A 326 7.70 -33.05 22.32
N ALA A 327 8.97 -32.56 22.19
CA ALA A 327 10.14 -33.36 22.49
C ALA A 327 10.21 -33.66 23.99
N PRO A 328 10.33 -34.92 24.42
CA PRO A 328 10.45 -35.27 25.82
C PRO A 328 11.71 -34.61 26.42
N ALA A 329 11.59 -34.15 27.68
CA ALA A 329 12.74 -33.62 28.39
C ALA A 329 13.86 -34.69 28.43
N PRO A 330 15.14 -34.31 28.26
CA PRO A 330 16.23 -35.27 28.42
C PRO A 330 16.10 -35.89 29.81
N ALA A 331 16.09 -37.23 29.85
CA ALA A 331 16.08 -37.96 31.13
C ALA A 331 17.26 -37.54 32.00
N PRO A 332 17.08 -37.46 33.34
CA PRO A 332 18.08 -36.99 34.29
C PRO A 332 19.33 -37.85 34.30
#